data_98f832fe879b8fe77f9269e73d7ac465
#
_entry.id   98f832fe879b8fe77f9269e73d7ac465
#
_cell.length_a   1.000
_cell.length_b   1.000
_cell.length_c   1.000
_cell.angle_alpha   90.00
_cell.angle_beta   90.00
_cell.angle_gamma   90.00
#
_symmetry.space_group_name_H-M   'P 1'
#
loop_
_entity.id
_entity.type
_entity.pdbx_description
1 polymer ?
#
loop_
_entity_poly.entity_id
_entity_poly.type
_entity_poly.pdbx_seq_one_letter_code
_entity_poly.pdbx_strand_id
1 'polypeptide(L)' 'MTVKMIGTRNCPDVRAALETIAEKGLDVEFVNIDESTANLKLFLRLRDNAPEFDEVKKNGAIGVPCFVDGKRIFFDINEL' A
#
# COMPACT_ATOMS: atom_id res chain seq x y z
N MET A 1 -4.82 -16.44 -0.55
CA MET A 1 -4.53 -15.39 -1.54
C MET A 1 -3.53 -14.40 -0.97
N THR A 2 -2.61 -13.93 -1.81
CA THR A 2 -1.57 -13.03 -1.35
C THR A 2 -2.07 -11.60 -1.28
N VAL A 3 -1.88 -10.97 -0.13
CA VAL A 3 -2.14 -9.54 0.03
C VAL A 3 -0.98 -8.77 -0.57
N LYS A 4 -1.26 -7.69 -1.29
CA LYS A 4 -0.23 -6.80 -1.82
C LYS A 4 -0.16 -5.55 -0.98
N MET A 5 1.06 -5.14 -0.62
CA MET A 5 1.30 -3.84 0.01
C MET A 5 2.02 -2.96 -0.99
N ILE A 6 1.38 -1.86 -1.36
CA ILE A 6 1.93 -0.90 -2.31
C ILE A 6 2.52 0.27 -1.52
N GLY A 7 3.75 0.62 -1.84
CA GLY A 7 4.38 1.73 -1.14
C GLY A 7 5.80 2.01 -1.61
N THR A 8 6.48 2.85 -0.85
CA THR A 8 7.87 3.22 -1.10
C THR A 8 8.66 3.12 0.20
N ARG A 9 9.91 2.65 0.11
CA ARG A 9 10.80 2.59 1.28
C ARG A 9 11.21 3.97 1.80
N ASN A 10 10.89 5.02 1.06
CA ASN A 10 11.09 6.39 1.52
C ASN A 10 10.05 6.83 2.56
N CYS A 11 8.97 6.08 2.71
CA CYS A 11 7.93 6.38 3.69
C CYS A 11 8.22 5.64 4.99
N PRO A 12 8.28 6.34 6.16
CA PRO A 12 8.53 5.68 7.45
C PRO A 12 7.47 4.63 7.80
N ASP A 13 6.21 4.88 7.46
CA ASP A 13 5.12 3.95 7.75
C ASP A 13 5.25 2.67 6.92
N VAL A 14 5.73 2.77 5.68
CA VAL A 14 6.00 1.61 4.84
C VAL A 14 7.13 0.77 5.43
N ARG A 15 8.21 1.43 5.88
CA ARG A 15 9.33 0.72 6.51
C ARG A 15 8.89 -0.03 7.78
N ALA A 16 8.06 0.63 8.61
CA ALA A 16 7.52 0.00 9.81
C ALA A 16 6.64 -1.21 9.47
N ALA A 17 5.82 -1.09 8.44
CA ALA A 17 4.97 -2.20 7.99
C ALA A 17 5.81 -3.37 7.48
N LEU A 18 6.88 -3.10 6.72
CA LEU A 18 7.78 -4.15 6.23
C LEU A 18 8.44 -4.91 7.38
N GLU A 19 8.84 -4.22 8.44
CA GLU A 19 9.39 -4.87 9.63
C GLU A 19 8.37 -5.80 10.29
N THR A 20 7.14 -5.34 10.44
CA THR A 20 6.05 -6.14 11.02
C THR A 20 5.77 -7.38 10.18
N ILE A 21 5.74 -7.23 8.87
CA ILE A 21 5.53 -8.34 7.94
C ILE A 21 6.63 -9.39 8.12
N ALA A 22 7.89 -8.96 8.20
CA ALA A 22 9.03 -9.87 8.37
C ALA A 22 9.00 -10.57 9.73
N GLU A 23 8.74 -9.82 10.81
CA GLU A 23 8.72 -10.36 12.17
C GLU A 23 7.61 -11.40 12.37
N LYS A 24 6.45 -11.14 11.80
CA LYS A 24 5.27 -12.01 11.97
C LYS A 24 5.14 -13.07 10.87
N GLY A 25 6.01 -13.04 9.88
CA GLY A 25 5.95 -13.98 8.75
C GLY A 25 4.66 -13.89 7.96
N LEU A 26 4.16 -12.67 7.73
CA LEU A 26 2.90 -12.46 7.01
C LEU A 26 3.09 -12.67 5.51
N ASP A 27 2.07 -13.25 4.86
CA ASP A 27 2.09 -13.47 3.42
C ASP A 27 1.64 -12.22 2.68
N VAL A 28 2.58 -11.29 2.53
CA VAL A 28 2.33 -9.99 1.88
C VAL A 28 3.41 -9.76 0.82
N GLU A 29 2.97 -9.47 -0.41
CA GLU A 29 3.87 -9.09 -1.49
C GLU A 29 4.05 -7.58 -1.49
N PHE A 30 5.31 -7.13 -1.44
CA PHE A 30 5.60 -5.69 -1.50
C PHE A 30 5.71 -5.22 -2.95
N VAL A 31 4.87 -4.25 -3.31
CA VAL A 31 4.89 -3.60 -4.62
C VAL A 31 5.52 -2.22 -4.44
N ASN A 32 6.79 -2.10 -4.82
CA ASN A 32 7.56 -0.87 -4.65
C ASN A 32 7.31 0.08 -5.83
N ILE A 33 6.69 1.23 -5.56
CA ILE A 33 6.37 2.20 -6.61
C ILE A 33 7.60 2.88 -7.18
N ASP A 34 8.74 2.81 -6.50
CA ASP A 34 10.01 3.37 -7.00
C ASP A 34 10.74 2.43 -7.96
N GLU A 35 10.33 1.17 -8.01
CA GLU A 35 11.03 0.14 -8.78
C GLU A 35 10.76 0.24 -10.27
N SER A 36 9.55 0.65 -10.65
CA SER A 36 9.15 0.74 -12.05
C SER A 36 7.99 1.71 -12.25
N THR A 37 7.88 2.24 -13.46
CA THR A 37 6.72 3.07 -13.82
C THR A 37 5.44 2.25 -13.84
N ALA A 38 5.53 0.95 -14.12
CA ALA A 38 4.37 0.07 -14.09
C ALA A 38 3.78 -0.01 -12.67
N ASN A 39 4.64 -0.16 -11.65
CA ASN A 39 4.20 -0.18 -10.27
C ASN A 39 3.59 1.17 -9.85
N LEU A 40 4.21 2.26 -10.24
CA LEU A 40 3.69 3.59 -9.97
C LEU A 40 2.33 3.81 -10.62
N LYS A 41 2.17 3.40 -11.88
CA LYS A 41 0.90 3.52 -12.60
C LYS A 41 -0.21 2.70 -11.94
N LEU A 42 0.13 1.50 -11.47
CA LEU A 42 -0.82 0.66 -10.74
C LEU A 42 -1.35 1.38 -9.51
N PHE A 43 -0.44 1.97 -8.73
CA PHE A 43 -0.81 2.74 -7.55
C PHE A 43 -1.69 3.94 -7.91
N LEU A 44 -1.28 4.73 -8.90
CA LEU A 44 -2.03 5.94 -9.29
C LEU A 44 -3.43 5.58 -9.79
N ARG A 45 -3.57 4.47 -10.51
CA ARG A 45 -4.88 4.02 -10.99
C ARG A 45 -5.81 3.71 -9.83
N LEU A 46 -5.29 3.06 -8.78
CA LEU A 46 -6.07 2.81 -7.57
C LEU A 46 -6.42 4.11 -6.86
N ARG A 47 -5.43 4.97 -6.67
CA ARG A 47 -5.62 6.24 -5.95
C ARG A 47 -6.65 7.13 -6.63
N ASP A 48 -6.63 7.16 -7.96
CA ASP A 48 -7.52 8.04 -8.73
C ASP A 48 -8.95 7.51 -8.81
N ASN A 49 -9.17 6.20 -8.67
CA ASN A 49 -10.46 5.59 -8.95
C ASN A 49 -11.13 4.93 -7.73
N ALA A 50 -10.39 4.48 -6.74
CA ALA A 50 -10.96 3.79 -5.59
C ALA A 50 -11.46 4.80 -4.55
N PRO A 51 -12.71 4.65 -4.07
CA PRO A 51 -13.28 5.59 -3.10
C PRO A 51 -12.56 5.58 -1.75
N GLU A 52 -11.86 4.51 -1.42
CA GLU A 52 -11.06 4.43 -0.20
C GLU A 52 -9.98 5.51 -0.12
N PHE A 53 -9.58 6.06 -1.26
CA PHE A 53 -8.57 7.13 -1.34
C PHE A 53 -9.16 8.54 -1.22
N ASP A 54 -10.47 8.69 -1.11
CA ASP A 54 -11.10 10.02 -1.10
C ASP A 54 -10.59 10.88 0.06
N GLU A 55 -10.56 10.33 1.28
CA GLU A 55 -10.02 11.05 2.44
C GLU A 55 -8.52 11.30 2.32
N VAL A 56 -7.79 10.34 1.78
CA VAL A 56 -6.36 10.47 1.54
C VAL A 56 -6.07 11.67 0.64
N LYS A 57 -6.78 11.77 -0.48
CA LYS A 57 -6.62 12.88 -1.43
C LYS A 57 -7.05 14.20 -0.82
N LYS A 58 -8.15 14.21 -0.07
CA LYS A 58 -8.66 15.40 0.60
C LYS A 58 -7.65 15.97 1.59
N ASN A 59 -6.93 15.10 2.29
CA ASN A 59 -5.93 15.49 3.29
C ASN A 59 -4.56 15.78 2.68
N GLY A 60 -4.41 15.65 1.36
CA GLY A 60 -3.13 15.87 0.69
C GLY A 60 -2.10 14.79 0.95
N ALA A 61 -2.53 13.63 1.43
CA ALA A 61 -1.64 12.50 1.70
C ALA A 61 -1.42 11.68 0.44
N ILE A 62 -0.36 10.86 0.44
CA ILE A 62 -0.05 9.99 -0.69
C ILE A 62 -0.94 8.74 -0.66
N GLY A 63 -1.11 8.13 0.50
CA GLY A 63 -1.89 6.92 0.66
C GLY A 63 -1.06 5.65 0.67
N VAL A 64 0.16 5.73 1.17
CA VAL A 64 1.03 4.56 1.37
C VAL A 64 1.33 4.38 2.85
N PRO A 65 1.44 3.14 3.34
CA PRO A 65 1.23 1.90 2.61
C PRO A 65 -0.24 1.69 2.26
N CYS A 66 -0.47 1.09 1.10
CA CYS A 66 -1.81 0.71 0.65
C CYS A 66 -1.85 -0.80 0.51
N PHE A 67 -2.80 -1.45 1.18
CA PHE A 67 -2.95 -2.90 1.15
C PHE A 67 -4.11 -3.26 0.24
N VAL A 68 -3.89 -4.25 -0.61
CA VAL A 68 -4.91 -4.74 -1.55
C VAL A 68 -5.08 -6.24 -1.34
N ASP A 69 -6.29 -6.63 -0.96
CA ASP A 69 -6.68 -8.03 -0.79
C ASP A 69 -7.95 -8.27 -1.61
N GLY A 70 -7.75 -8.75 -2.85
CA GLY A 70 -8.85 -8.87 -3.79
C GLY A 70 -9.45 -7.51 -4.10
N LYS A 71 -10.70 -7.29 -3.71
CA LYS A 71 -11.40 -6.02 -3.88
C LYS A 71 -11.30 -5.10 -2.68
N ARG A 72 -10.73 -5.60 -1.59
CA ARG A 72 -10.59 -4.84 -0.35
C ARG A 72 -9.32 -3.99 -0.40
N ILE A 73 -9.46 -2.70 -0.08
CA ILE A 73 -8.35 -1.77 0.00
C ILE A 73 -8.34 -1.18 1.41
N PHE A 74 -7.17 -1.19 2.06
CA PHE A 74 -7.03 -0.63 3.39
C PHE A 74 -5.61 -0.10 3.59
N PHE A 75 -5.40 0.66 4.67
CA PHE A 75 -4.15 1.39 4.89
C PHE A 75 -3.45 1.00 6.19
N ASP A 76 -4.10 0.27 7.07
CA ASP A 76 -3.56 -0.13 8.36
C ASP A 76 -3.22 -1.61 8.34
N ILE A 77 -1.94 -1.95 8.60
CA ILE A 77 -1.47 -3.34 8.62
C ILE A 77 -2.23 -4.18 9.66
N ASN A 78 -2.76 -3.54 10.70
CA ASN A 78 -3.53 -4.24 11.72
C ASN A 78 -4.88 -4.75 11.23
N GLU A 79 -5.29 -4.36 10.03
CA GLU A 79 -6.50 -4.88 9.39
C GLU A 79 -6.27 -6.16 8.59
N LEU A 80 -5.04 -6.64 8.58
CA LEU A 80 -4.72 -7.91 7.91
C LEU A 80 -5.38 -9.11 8.59
#